data_c7e4c2cb42edee0bf85680374a3b3be9
#
_entry.id   c7e4c2cb42edee0bf85680374a3b3be9
#
_cell.length_a   1.000
_cell.length_b   1.000
_cell.length_c   1.000
_cell.angle_alpha   90.00
_cell.angle_beta   90.00
_cell.angle_gamma   90.00
#
_symmetry.space_group_name_H-M   'P 1'
#
loop_
_entity.id
_entity.type
_entity.pdbx_description
1 polymer ?
#
loop_
_entity_poly.entity_id
_entity_poly.type
_entity_poly.pdbx_seq_one_letter_code
_entity_poly.pdbx_strand_id
1 'polypeptide(L)'
;MLLSIFTSLLVPKLLGVESYGYWQLFIFYSSYVGLFHFGLCDGVYLREGGCPRDKLDKRKVNSIFWCGIVYQLVFVVIATTFLLSNKNSSDRVIVLLSTAVVLIISNAYSFFGYLFQAINETRIFSYSVIIDRVSYIIPVLGLIIARNANFAYYILSYIFARSIALLFCIVKGWDILTSGFISIRQTLRETFDCIRVGCKLLFATLASMLILGVARFAIDSRWGIETFGKVSFALSLVTFIMQFLMQVSMVLFPALRQANSSERKKAYISISGILDTISPFVYVMYFPVMFVISSWLPQYKESMLYFALLLPICVFDGKMDMCCTTFFKVLRQEKKLLCINVMTLIISSVLTFISAWVFGSLYCVLIGMVSAVFLRNLFSEYMLNKDFEVKFSLTHFVCVLMSGLFILFAYLFETIIAFSLYIGALVVYAYFQRTSLCKLSTGVKRIMVGDKD
;
A
#
# COMPACT_ATOMS: atom_id res chain seq x y z
N MET A 1 6.64 -0.58 13.68
CA MET A 1 7.50 0.29 12.86
C MET A 1 8.97 -0.12 12.91
N LEU A 2 9.70 -0.04 14.05
CA LEU A 2 11.11 -0.51 14.16
C LEU A 2 11.30 -1.94 13.66
N LEU A 3 10.39 -2.82 13.97
CA LEU A 3 10.41 -4.22 13.57
C LEU A 3 10.28 -4.44 12.06
N SER A 4 9.50 -3.59 11.38
CA SER A 4 9.39 -3.62 9.91
C SER A 4 10.71 -3.21 9.26
N ILE A 5 11.47 -2.30 9.88
CA ILE A 5 12.81 -1.91 9.41
C ILE A 5 13.75 -3.12 9.48
N PHE A 6 13.78 -3.80 10.63
CA PHE A 6 14.64 -4.97 10.81
C PHE A 6 14.32 -6.07 9.79
N THR A 7 13.04 -6.39 9.60
CA THR A 7 12.65 -7.41 8.61
C THR A 7 12.96 -6.97 7.19
N SER A 8 12.77 -5.70 6.84
CA SER A 8 13.04 -5.19 5.49
C SER A 8 14.52 -5.13 5.12
N LEU A 9 15.44 -5.10 6.09
CA LEU A 9 16.87 -5.05 5.85
C LEU A 9 17.57 -6.39 6.12
N LEU A 10 17.11 -7.17 7.10
CA LEU A 10 17.76 -8.43 7.47
C LEU A 10 17.27 -9.60 6.61
N VAL A 11 15.99 -9.66 6.27
CA VAL A 11 15.46 -10.75 5.44
C VAL A 11 16.11 -10.78 4.05
N PRO A 12 16.26 -9.65 3.32
CA PRO A 12 16.96 -9.66 2.03
C PRO A 12 18.42 -10.13 2.15
N LYS A 13 19.10 -9.81 3.26
CA LYS A 13 20.49 -10.22 3.50
C LYS A 13 20.66 -11.72 3.61
N LEU A 14 19.72 -12.37 4.28
CA LEU A 14 19.76 -13.80 4.54
C LEU A 14 19.30 -14.65 3.37
N LEU A 15 18.22 -14.21 2.71
CA LEU A 15 17.63 -14.96 1.62
C LEU A 15 18.43 -14.89 0.31
N GLY A 16 19.21 -13.83 0.10
CA GLY A 16 19.79 -13.57 -1.21
C GLY A 16 18.73 -13.05 -2.21
N VAL A 17 19.14 -12.77 -3.45
CA VAL A 17 18.27 -12.06 -4.42
C VAL A 17 17.12 -12.95 -4.90
N GLU A 18 17.39 -14.19 -5.28
CA GLU A 18 16.40 -15.11 -5.83
C GLU A 18 15.35 -15.52 -4.80
N SER A 19 15.77 -16.07 -3.65
CA SER A 19 14.86 -16.49 -2.58
C SER A 19 14.05 -15.30 -2.03
N TYR A 20 14.67 -14.12 -1.96
CA TYR A 20 13.93 -12.90 -1.62
C TYR A 20 12.92 -12.51 -2.71
N GLY A 21 13.24 -12.76 -3.98
CA GLY A 21 12.31 -12.59 -5.10
C GLY A 21 11.04 -13.45 -4.91
N TYR A 22 11.19 -14.74 -4.59
CA TYR A 22 10.04 -15.62 -4.30
C TYR A 22 9.26 -15.18 -3.06
N TRP A 23 9.94 -14.74 -2.00
CA TRP A 23 9.27 -14.13 -0.84
C TRP A 23 8.45 -12.90 -1.21
N GLN A 24 9.03 -12.00 -2.00
CA GLN A 24 8.34 -10.79 -2.46
C GLN A 24 7.20 -11.10 -3.44
N LEU A 25 7.32 -12.16 -4.24
CA LEU A 25 6.26 -12.63 -5.12
C LEU A 25 5.07 -13.16 -4.31
N PHE A 26 5.35 -13.90 -3.23
CA PHE A 26 4.31 -14.32 -2.28
C PHE A 26 3.62 -13.12 -1.63
N ILE A 27 4.35 -12.14 -1.12
CA ILE A 27 3.79 -10.92 -0.54
C ILE A 27 2.96 -10.15 -1.58
N PHE A 28 3.45 -10.08 -2.82
CA PHE A 28 2.76 -9.44 -3.92
C PHE A 28 1.41 -10.10 -4.21
N TYR A 29 1.38 -11.41 -4.40
CA TYR A 29 0.11 -12.13 -4.62
C TYR A 29 -0.80 -12.08 -3.40
N SER A 30 -0.25 -12.20 -2.20
CA SER A 30 -1.00 -12.11 -0.94
C SER A 30 -1.68 -10.75 -0.75
N SER A 31 -1.13 -9.67 -1.32
CA SER A 31 -1.77 -8.36 -1.27
C SER A 31 -3.08 -8.28 -2.07
N TYR A 32 -3.28 -9.19 -3.03
CA TYR A 32 -4.48 -9.26 -3.87
C TYR A 32 -5.49 -10.32 -3.46
N VAL A 33 -5.23 -11.14 -2.44
CA VAL A 33 -6.18 -12.18 -2.02
C VAL A 33 -7.53 -11.62 -1.55
N GLY A 34 -7.56 -10.37 -1.08
CA GLY A 34 -8.79 -9.66 -0.75
C GLY A 34 -9.75 -9.47 -1.92
N LEU A 35 -9.28 -9.54 -3.18
CA LEU A 35 -10.13 -9.56 -4.37
C LEU A 35 -11.19 -10.66 -4.34
N PHE A 36 -10.77 -11.83 -3.87
CA PHE A 36 -11.58 -13.04 -3.94
C PHE A 36 -12.72 -13.10 -2.92
N HIS A 37 -12.85 -12.10 -2.02
CA HIS A 37 -14.07 -11.92 -1.25
C HIS A 37 -15.12 -11.04 -1.97
N PHE A 38 -14.79 -10.49 -3.16
CA PHE A 38 -15.69 -9.71 -4.04
C PHE A 38 -16.40 -8.55 -3.33
N GLY A 39 -15.82 -7.99 -2.25
CA GLY A 39 -16.43 -6.94 -1.45
C GLY A 39 -17.36 -7.45 -0.33
N LEU A 40 -17.39 -8.75 -0.06
CA LEU A 40 -18.21 -9.32 1.01
C LEU A 40 -17.90 -8.68 2.37
N CYS A 41 -16.62 -8.57 2.71
CA CYS A 41 -16.17 -7.97 3.97
C CYS A 41 -16.56 -6.49 4.07
N ASP A 42 -16.35 -5.73 2.99
CA ASP A 42 -16.76 -4.32 2.90
C ASP A 42 -18.28 -4.17 3.02
N GLY A 43 -19.04 -5.09 2.39
CA GLY A 43 -20.49 -5.12 2.45
C GLY A 43 -21.02 -5.36 3.86
N VAL A 44 -20.44 -6.31 4.59
CA VAL A 44 -20.77 -6.56 5.99
C VAL A 44 -20.46 -5.32 6.84
N TYR A 45 -19.29 -4.71 6.65
CA TYR A 45 -18.92 -3.49 7.33
C TYR A 45 -19.93 -2.34 7.12
N LEU A 46 -20.37 -2.14 5.89
CA LEU A 46 -21.29 -1.06 5.55
C LEU A 46 -22.73 -1.32 6.00
N ARG A 47 -23.17 -2.58 6.00
CA ARG A 47 -24.57 -2.94 6.35
C ARG A 47 -24.78 -3.10 7.83
N GLU A 48 -23.80 -3.64 8.56
CA GLU A 48 -23.87 -3.85 10.01
C GLU A 48 -23.23 -2.68 10.79
N GLY A 49 -22.74 -1.64 10.09
CA GLY A 49 -22.05 -0.50 10.69
C GLY A 49 -22.88 0.27 11.70
N GLY A 50 -22.39 0.34 12.96
CA GLY A 50 -23.07 0.99 14.08
C GLY A 50 -24.07 0.09 14.82
N CYS A 51 -24.28 -1.18 14.39
CA CYS A 51 -25.13 -2.13 15.10
C CYS A 51 -24.38 -2.67 16.34
N PRO A 52 -24.93 -2.53 17.57
CA PRO A 52 -24.31 -3.15 18.74
C PRO A 52 -24.44 -4.68 18.67
N ARG A 53 -23.46 -5.38 19.26
CA ARG A 53 -23.39 -6.87 19.23
C ARG A 53 -24.66 -7.57 19.66
N ASP A 54 -25.38 -7.01 20.64
CA ASP A 54 -26.60 -7.60 21.17
C ASP A 54 -27.78 -7.53 20.19
N LYS A 55 -27.76 -6.57 19.26
CA LYS A 55 -28.78 -6.38 18.22
C LYS A 55 -28.39 -7.00 16.88
N LEU A 56 -27.18 -7.56 16.79
CA LEU A 56 -26.69 -8.20 15.58
C LEU A 56 -27.46 -9.50 15.30
N ASP A 57 -27.94 -9.68 14.05
CA ASP A 57 -28.46 -10.96 13.61
C ASP A 57 -27.32 -11.95 13.36
N LYS A 58 -26.91 -12.63 14.46
CA LYS A 58 -25.76 -13.55 14.47
C LYS A 58 -25.93 -14.70 13.47
N ARG A 59 -27.17 -15.24 13.30
CA ARG A 59 -27.44 -16.33 12.35
C ARG A 59 -27.21 -15.89 10.91
N LYS A 60 -27.65 -14.70 10.58
CA LYS A 60 -27.40 -14.10 9.26
C LYS A 60 -25.90 -13.95 8.99
N VAL A 61 -25.17 -13.32 9.93
CA VAL A 61 -23.73 -13.08 9.79
C VAL A 61 -22.95 -14.38 9.71
N ASN A 62 -23.29 -15.40 10.54
CA ASN A 62 -22.69 -16.72 10.46
C ASN A 62 -22.91 -17.37 9.10
N SER A 63 -24.14 -17.34 8.57
CA SER A 63 -24.48 -17.91 7.26
C SER A 63 -23.72 -17.23 6.12
N ILE A 64 -23.58 -15.90 6.16
CA ILE A 64 -22.81 -15.12 5.19
C ILE A 64 -21.32 -15.49 5.25
N PHE A 65 -20.75 -15.65 6.46
CA PHE A 65 -19.37 -16.06 6.66
C PHE A 65 -19.07 -17.41 6.00
N TRP A 66 -19.86 -18.43 6.31
CA TRP A 66 -19.64 -19.76 5.76
C TRP A 66 -19.89 -19.83 4.25
N CYS A 67 -20.90 -19.11 3.73
CA CYS A 67 -21.08 -18.95 2.29
C CYS A 67 -19.85 -18.33 1.64
N GLY A 68 -19.27 -17.31 2.28
CA GLY A 68 -18.01 -16.68 1.87
C GLY A 68 -16.85 -17.68 1.80
N ILE A 69 -16.67 -18.51 2.80
CA ILE A 69 -15.64 -19.55 2.83
C ILE A 69 -15.85 -20.58 1.71
N VAL A 70 -17.09 -21.06 1.53
CA VAL A 70 -17.39 -22.09 0.53
C VAL A 70 -17.06 -21.63 -0.89
N TYR A 71 -17.52 -20.46 -1.33
CA TYR A 71 -17.19 -20.04 -2.69
C TYR A 71 -15.69 -19.74 -2.89
N GLN A 72 -14.98 -19.26 -1.86
CA GLN A 72 -13.54 -19.07 -1.93
C GLN A 72 -12.78 -20.41 -2.02
N LEU A 73 -13.22 -21.45 -1.31
CA LEU A 73 -12.69 -22.80 -1.46
C LEU A 73 -12.85 -23.31 -2.89
N VAL A 74 -14.00 -23.09 -3.53
CA VAL A 74 -14.23 -23.47 -4.92
C VAL A 74 -13.22 -22.75 -5.83
N PHE A 75 -12.98 -21.45 -5.64
CA PHE A 75 -11.97 -20.70 -6.40
C PHE A 75 -10.57 -21.27 -6.19
N VAL A 76 -10.20 -21.56 -4.95
CA VAL A 76 -8.89 -22.14 -4.62
C VAL A 76 -8.69 -23.48 -5.30
N VAL A 77 -9.69 -24.36 -5.27
CA VAL A 77 -9.62 -25.67 -5.93
C VAL A 77 -9.45 -25.52 -7.44
N ILE A 78 -10.22 -24.63 -8.09
CA ILE A 78 -10.09 -24.37 -9.53
C ILE A 78 -8.72 -23.80 -9.87
N ALA A 79 -8.25 -22.81 -9.09
CA ALA A 79 -6.95 -22.18 -9.32
C ALA A 79 -5.80 -23.18 -9.12
N THR A 80 -5.83 -24.00 -8.07
CA THR A 80 -4.78 -24.98 -7.78
C THR A 80 -4.75 -26.11 -8.83
N THR A 81 -5.88 -26.60 -9.30
CA THR A 81 -5.92 -27.59 -10.40
C THR A 81 -5.34 -27.03 -11.70
N PHE A 82 -5.65 -25.80 -12.05
CA PHE A 82 -5.07 -25.13 -13.21
C PHE A 82 -3.56 -24.91 -13.06
N LEU A 83 -3.09 -24.53 -11.87
CA LEU A 83 -1.68 -24.29 -11.59
C LEU A 83 -0.84 -25.58 -11.63
N LEU A 84 -1.37 -26.68 -11.14
CA LEU A 84 -0.69 -27.98 -11.14
C LEU A 84 -0.62 -28.60 -12.55
N SER A 85 -1.53 -28.23 -13.45
CA SER A 85 -1.47 -28.65 -14.86
C SER A 85 -0.43 -27.93 -15.68
N ASN A 86 0.07 -26.76 -15.23
CA ASN A 86 1.11 -26.00 -15.91
C ASN A 86 2.50 -26.38 -15.38
N LYS A 87 3.50 -26.48 -16.27
CA LYS A 87 4.90 -26.72 -15.89
C LYS A 87 5.53 -25.47 -15.25
N ASN A 88 5.24 -25.26 -13.96
CA ASN A 88 5.90 -24.22 -13.16
C ASN A 88 7.13 -24.79 -12.44
N SER A 89 8.10 -23.92 -12.10
CA SER A 89 9.20 -24.30 -11.21
C SER A 89 8.67 -24.67 -9.82
N SER A 90 9.34 -25.58 -9.10
CA SER A 90 8.98 -26.02 -7.75
C SER A 90 8.72 -24.83 -6.81
N ASP A 91 9.58 -23.81 -6.87
CA ASP A 91 9.50 -22.64 -5.99
C ASP A 91 8.29 -21.75 -6.30
N ARG A 92 7.93 -21.58 -7.59
CA ARG A 92 6.70 -20.89 -7.97
C ARG A 92 5.46 -21.66 -7.51
N VAL A 93 5.48 -22.99 -7.57
CA VAL A 93 4.38 -23.84 -7.06
C VAL A 93 4.20 -23.61 -5.55
N ILE A 94 5.31 -23.59 -4.77
CA ILE A 94 5.26 -23.28 -3.34
C ILE A 94 4.62 -21.92 -3.09
N VAL A 95 5.02 -20.88 -3.82
CA VAL A 95 4.45 -19.53 -3.69
C VAL A 95 2.94 -19.54 -3.97
N LEU A 96 2.52 -20.16 -5.06
CA LEU A 96 1.12 -20.15 -5.50
C LEU A 96 0.22 -20.96 -4.55
N LEU A 97 0.66 -22.15 -4.12
CA LEU A 97 -0.08 -22.96 -3.14
C LEU A 97 -0.19 -22.27 -1.80
N SER A 98 0.91 -21.65 -1.34
CA SER A 98 0.90 -20.87 -0.10
C SER A 98 -0.02 -19.66 -0.20
N THR A 99 -0.07 -18.99 -1.35
CA THR A 99 -1.01 -17.89 -1.59
C THR A 99 -2.46 -18.37 -1.58
N ALA A 100 -2.75 -19.55 -2.12
CA ALA A 100 -4.07 -20.17 -2.08
C ALA A 100 -4.54 -20.44 -0.63
N VAL A 101 -3.64 -20.93 0.22
CA VAL A 101 -3.92 -21.13 1.66
C VAL A 101 -4.17 -19.77 2.34
N VAL A 102 -3.30 -18.79 2.09
CA VAL A 102 -3.42 -17.43 2.65
C VAL A 102 -4.70 -16.75 2.20
N LEU A 103 -5.19 -17.01 1.00
CA LEU A 103 -6.45 -16.46 0.51
C LEU A 103 -7.60 -16.76 1.46
N ILE A 104 -7.77 -18.01 1.86
CA ILE A 104 -8.86 -18.42 2.77
C ILE A 104 -8.64 -17.81 4.16
N ILE A 105 -7.43 -17.98 4.72
CA ILE A 105 -7.13 -17.54 6.08
C ILE A 105 -7.25 -16.01 6.20
N SER A 106 -6.67 -15.25 5.24
CA SER A 106 -6.70 -13.80 5.29
C SER A 106 -8.08 -13.21 5.04
N ASN A 107 -8.90 -13.81 4.17
CA ASN A 107 -10.25 -13.33 3.95
C ASN A 107 -11.16 -13.66 5.13
N ALA A 108 -11.01 -14.83 5.77
CA ALA A 108 -11.69 -15.15 7.02
C ALA A 108 -11.28 -14.17 8.14
N TYR A 109 -9.98 -13.89 8.30
CA TYR A 109 -9.48 -12.91 9.24
C TYR A 109 -10.03 -11.51 8.96
N SER A 110 -10.04 -11.09 7.69
CA SER A 110 -10.57 -9.80 7.29
C SER A 110 -12.07 -9.68 7.56
N PHE A 111 -12.84 -10.75 7.33
CA PHE A 111 -14.26 -10.77 7.64
C PHE A 111 -14.54 -10.40 9.11
N PHE A 112 -13.85 -11.05 10.05
CA PHE A 112 -13.97 -10.72 11.46
C PHE A 112 -13.44 -9.32 11.77
N GLY A 113 -12.35 -8.91 11.15
CA GLY A 113 -11.80 -7.57 11.32
C GLY A 113 -12.78 -6.46 10.94
N TYR A 114 -13.43 -6.59 9.79
CA TYR A 114 -14.48 -5.66 9.34
C TYR A 114 -15.73 -5.75 10.21
N LEU A 115 -16.13 -6.96 10.62
CA LEU A 115 -17.28 -7.16 11.50
C LEU A 115 -17.07 -6.49 12.87
N PHE A 116 -15.93 -6.72 13.54
CA PHE A 116 -15.65 -6.09 14.84
C PHE A 116 -15.58 -4.57 14.74
N GLN A 117 -15.06 -4.04 13.63
CA GLN A 117 -15.12 -2.60 13.39
C GLN A 117 -16.55 -2.10 13.18
N ALA A 118 -17.39 -2.84 12.46
CA ALA A 118 -18.79 -2.50 12.20
C ALA A 118 -19.62 -2.41 13.50
N ILE A 119 -19.43 -3.37 14.41
CA ILE A 119 -20.13 -3.41 15.69
C ILE A 119 -19.46 -2.59 16.81
N ASN A 120 -18.54 -1.68 16.46
CA ASN A 120 -17.78 -0.81 17.38
C ASN A 120 -16.86 -1.55 18.37
N GLU A 121 -16.51 -2.82 18.13
CA GLU A 121 -15.53 -3.57 18.91
C GLU A 121 -14.10 -3.41 18.37
N THR A 122 -13.71 -2.19 18.04
CA THR A 122 -12.42 -1.85 17.43
C THR A 122 -11.20 -2.28 18.26
N ARG A 123 -11.37 -2.42 19.59
CA ARG A 123 -10.32 -2.93 20.49
C ARG A 123 -9.98 -4.39 20.16
N ILE A 124 -10.97 -5.25 19.89
CA ILE A 124 -10.76 -6.66 19.52
C ILE A 124 -9.98 -6.72 18.21
N PHE A 125 -10.38 -5.92 17.22
CA PHE A 125 -9.65 -5.82 15.97
C PHE A 125 -8.20 -5.37 16.18
N SER A 126 -7.97 -4.33 17.00
CA SER A 126 -6.62 -3.84 17.28
C SER A 126 -5.74 -4.91 17.95
N TYR A 127 -6.28 -5.67 18.91
CA TYR A 127 -5.57 -6.79 19.51
C TYR A 127 -5.24 -7.89 18.48
N SER A 128 -6.16 -8.21 17.57
CA SER A 128 -5.89 -9.21 16.52
C SER A 128 -4.76 -8.79 15.59
N VAL A 129 -4.65 -7.48 15.27
CA VAL A 129 -3.54 -6.93 14.47
C VAL A 129 -2.22 -7.02 15.24
N ILE A 130 -2.22 -6.75 16.55
CA ILE A 130 -1.01 -6.88 17.39
C ILE A 130 -0.56 -8.34 17.44
N ILE A 131 -1.50 -9.27 17.65
CA ILE A 131 -1.24 -10.72 17.67
C ILE A 131 -0.64 -11.16 16.33
N ASP A 132 -1.23 -10.77 15.20
CA ASP A 132 -0.71 -11.06 13.86
C ASP A 132 0.76 -10.61 13.72
N ARG A 133 1.08 -9.38 14.13
CA ARG A 133 2.42 -8.82 14.04
C ARG A 133 3.42 -9.52 14.94
N VAL A 134 3.07 -9.74 16.21
CA VAL A 134 3.95 -10.40 17.18
C VAL A 134 4.19 -11.85 16.80
N SER A 135 3.14 -12.58 16.41
CA SER A 135 3.25 -13.99 15.98
C SER A 135 4.07 -14.16 14.69
N TYR A 136 4.13 -13.15 13.82
CA TYR A 136 4.99 -13.15 12.64
C TYR A 136 6.47 -12.92 13.00
N ILE A 137 6.73 -11.98 13.87
CA ILE A 137 8.07 -11.51 14.18
C ILE A 137 8.88 -12.55 14.92
N ILE A 138 8.28 -13.25 15.89
CA ILE A 138 8.98 -14.23 16.73
C ILE A 138 9.62 -15.35 15.87
N PRO A 139 8.88 -16.04 14.97
CA PRO A 139 9.48 -17.04 14.09
C PRO A 139 10.52 -16.43 13.14
N VAL A 140 10.26 -15.25 12.57
CA VAL A 140 11.21 -14.60 11.66
C VAL A 140 12.53 -14.25 12.37
N LEU A 141 12.49 -13.76 13.60
CA LEU A 141 13.72 -13.57 14.39
C LEU A 141 14.44 -14.89 14.64
N GLY A 142 13.73 -15.97 14.93
CA GLY A 142 14.30 -17.30 15.04
C GLY A 142 15.00 -17.75 13.76
N LEU A 143 14.40 -17.56 12.60
CA LEU A 143 14.97 -17.86 11.28
C LEU A 143 16.22 -17.00 11.00
N ILE A 144 16.21 -15.74 11.39
CA ILE A 144 17.34 -14.83 11.25
C ILE A 144 18.53 -15.31 12.12
N ILE A 145 18.28 -15.68 13.37
CA ILE A 145 19.30 -16.20 14.28
C ILE A 145 19.86 -17.53 13.76
N ALA A 146 18.99 -18.42 13.26
CA ALA A 146 19.35 -19.69 12.65
C ALA A 146 20.02 -19.53 11.26
N ARG A 147 20.14 -18.31 10.72
CA ARG A 147 20.67 -17.99 9.39
C ARG A 147 20.02 -18.82 8.27
N ASN A 148 18.72 -19.06 8.38
CA ASN A 148 18.00 -19.86 7.40
C ASN A 148 17.73 -19.03 6.14
N ALA A 149 18.22 -19.51 4.98
CA ALA A 149 18.11 -18.84 3.67
C ALA A 149 16.94 -19.34 2.83
N ASN A 150 16.08 -20.23 3.34
CA ASN A 150 14.97 -20.78 2.58
C ASN A 150 13.71 -19.92 2.76
N PHE A 151 13.23 -19.33 1.67
CA PHE A 151 12.05 -18.45 1.65
C PHE A 151 10.76 -19.12 2.11
N ALA A 152 10.65 -20.46 1.95
CA ALA A 152 9.43 -21.18 2.33
C ALA A 152 9.15 -21.10 3.85
N TYR A 153 10.16 -21.05 4.69
CA TYR A 153 9.98 -20.90 6.13
C TYR A 153 9.47 -19.50 6.51
N TYR A 154 9.85 -18.46 5.76
CA TYR A 154 9.29 -17.12 5.94
C TYR A 154 7.82 -17.05 5.53
N ILE A 155 7.45 -17.75 4.45
CA ILE A 155 6.06 -17.92 4.04
C ILE A 155 5.26 -18.66 5.11
N LEU A 156 5.79 -19.77 5.63
CA LEU A 156 5.15 -20.53 6.71
C LEU A 156 4.97 -19.68 7.97
N SER A 157 5.97 -18.86 8.32
CA SER A 157 5.86 -17.92 9.45
C SER A 157 4.73 -16.90 9.25
N TYR A 158 4.53 -16.43 8.02
CA TYR A 158 3.43 -15.54 7.69
C TYR A 158 2.06 -16.23 7.81
N ILE A 159 1.93 -17.45 7.26
CA ILE A 159 0.70 -18.25 7.37
C ILE A 159 0.39 -18.56 8.84
N PHE A 160 1.38 -18.97 9.61
CA PHE A 160 1.25 -19.27 11.04
C PHE A 160 0.74 -18.06 11.82
N ALA A 161 1.34 -16.89 11.62
CA ALA A 161 0.92 -15.67 12.29
C ALA A 161 -0.53 -15.29 11.96
N ARG A 162 -0.87 -15.36 10.67
CA ARG A 162 -2.22 -15.05 10.21
C ARG A 162 -3.25 -16.05 10.75
N SER A 163 -2.85 -17.33 10.89
CA SER A 163 -3.71 -18.38 11.48
C SER A 163 -3.97 -18.14 12.97
N ILE A 164 -2.94 -17.73 13.74
CA ILE A 164 -3.11 -17.39 15.16
C ILE A 164 -4.05 -16.19 15.32
N ALA A 165 -3.86 -15.15 14.51
CA ALA A 165 -4.73 -13.98 14.54
C ALA A 165 -6.18 -14.33 14.18
N LEU A 166 -6.39 -15.22 13.20
CA LEU A 166 -7.70 -15.74 12.85
C LEU A 166 -8.32 -16.55 14.00
N LEU A 167 -7.55 -17.43 14.63
CA LEU A 167 -8.00 -18.21 15.80
C LEU A 167 -8.45 -17.28 16.94
N PHE A 168 -7.70 -16.25 17.24
CA PHE A 168 -8.12 -15.23 18.21
C PHE A 168 -9.46 -14.59 17.82
N CYS A 169 -9.64 -14.23 16.54
CA CYS A 169 -10.90 -13.68 16.05
C CYS A 169 -12.06 -14.67 16.16
N ILE A 170 -11.83 -15.95 15.84
CA ILE A 170 -12.82 -17.02 15.97
C ILE A 170 -13.25 -17.19 17.43
N VAL A 171 -12.30 -17.21 18.36
CA VAL A 171 -12.60 -17.32 19.81
C VAL A 171 -13.45 -16.12 20.27
N LYS A 172 -13.09 -14.89 19.84
CA LYS A 172 -13.87 -13.69 20.19
C LYS A 172 -15.21 -13.59 19.48
N GLY A 173 -15.38 -14.21 18.32
CA GLY A 173 -16.63 -14.31 17.55
C GLY A 173 -17.37 -15.64 17.72
N TRP A 174 -17.03 -16.46 18.73
CA TRP A 174 -17.56 -17.80 18.89
C TRP A 174 -19.09 -17.85 19.00
N ASP A 175 -19.67 -16.91 19.72
CA ASP A 175 -21.13 -16.75 19.86
C ASP A 175 -21.84 -16.45 18.53
N ILE A 176 -21.14 -15.87 17.55
CA ILE A 176 -21.65 -15.61 16.21
C ILE A 176 -21.58 -16.90 15.40
N LEU A 177 -20.45 -17.60 15.43
CA LEU A 177 -20.23 -18.83 14.67
C LEU A 177 -21.11 -20.00 15.13
N THR A 178 -21.50 -20.03 16.40
CA THR A 178 -22.36 -21.08 16.98
C THR A 178 -23.85 -20.74 16.97
N SER A 179 -24.24 -19.59 16.44
CA SER A 179 -25.62 -19.08 16.48
C SER A 179 -26.61 -19.84 15.59
N GLY A 180 -26.12 -20.77 14.75
CA GLY A 180 -26.94 -21.51 13.77
C GLY A 180 -27.01 -20.83 12.40
N PHE A 181 -27.82 -21.36 11.50
CA PHE A 181 -27.91 -20.90 10.10
C PHE A 181 -29.31 -20.40 9.76
N ILE A 182 -29.40 -19.50 8.79
CA ILE A 182 -30.65 -19.16 8.09
C ILE A 182 -30.83 -20.08 6.87
N SER A 183 -31.98 -19.99 6.19
CA SER A 183 -32.23 -20.83 4.99
C SER A 183 -31.20 -20.53 3.88
N ILE A 184 -30.85 -21.55 3.08
CA ILE A 184 -29.87 -21.41 1.98
C ILE A 184 -30.25 -20.29 1.01
N ARG A 185 -31.54 -20.20 0.64
CA ARG A 185 -32.02 -19.15 -0.27
C ARG A 185 -31.82 -17.76 0.30
N GLN A 186 -32.05 -17.59 1.59
CA GLN A 186 -31.84 -16.33 2.29
C GLN A 186 -30.35 -16.03 2.44
N THR A 187 -29.50 -17.03 2.74
CA THR A 187 -28.04 -16.89 2.80
C THR A 187 -27.47 -16.36 1.49
N LEU A 188 -27.85 -16.97 0.36
CA LEU A 188 -27.39 -16.53 -0.96
C LEU A 188 -27.81 -15.10 -1.28
N ARG A 189 -29.06 -14.74 -0.95
CA ARG A 189 -29.57 -13.38 -1.14
C ARG A 189 -28.79 -12.37 -0.30
N GLU A 190 -28.62 -12.61 0.98
CA GLU A 190 -27.90 -11.73 1.90
C GLU A 190 -26.42 -11.56 1.53
N THR A 191 -25.77 -12.68 1.13
CA THR A 191 -24.40 -12.68 0.63
C THR A 191 -24.27 -11.84 -0.64
N PHE A 192 -25.17 -12.02 -1.60
CA PHE A 192 -25.18 -11.25 -2.83
C PHE A 192 -25.42 -9.75 -2.58
N ASP A 193 -26.34 -9.42 -1.66
CA ASP A 193 -26.60 -8.03 -1.28
C ASP A 193 -25.37 -7.37 -0.60
N CYS A 194 -24.65 -8.12 0.25
CA CYS A 194 -23.38 -7.66 0.81
C CYS A 194 -22.34 -7.40 -0.29
N ILE A 195 -22.15 -8.36 -1.20
CA ILE A 195 -21.23 -8.22 -2.34
C ILE A 195 -21.60 -7.00 -3.18
N ARG A 196 -22.87 -6.82 -3.53
CA ARG A 196 -23.36 -5.70 -4.34
C ARG A 196 -23.05 -4.34 -3.72
N VAL A 197 -23.15 -4.23 -2.39
CA VAL A 197 -22.85 -2.99 -1.67
C VAL A 197 -21.34 -2.77 -1.57
N GLY A 198 -20.58 -3.81 -1.20
CA GLY A 198 -19.15 -3.71 -0.92
C GLY A 198 -18.26 -3.68 -2.16
N CYS A 199 -18.69 -4.25 -3.30
CA CYS A 199 -17.86 -4.34 -4.49
C CYS A 199 -17.40 -2.96 -5.01
N LYS A 200 -18.19 -1.91 -4.82
CA LYS A 200 -17.82 -0.54 -5.24
C LYS A 200 -16.57 -0.05 -4.49
N LEU A 201 -16.50 -0.33 -3.18
CA LEU A 201 -15.36 0.05 -2.34
C LEU A 201 -14.14 -0.82 -2.67
N LEU A 202 -14.34 -2.12 -2.84
CA LEU A 202 -13.30 -3.05 -3.27
C LEU A 202 -12.67 -2.61 -4.60
N PHE A 203 -13.46 -2.33 -5.63
CA PHE A 203 -12.94 -1.93 -6.94
C PHE A 203 -12.15 -0.61 -6.88
N ALA A 204 -12.55 0.34 -6.04
CA ALA A 204 -11.83 1.58 -5.88
C ALA A 204 -10.42 1.35 -5.28
N THR A 205 -10.34 0.52 -4.24
CA THR A 205 -9.08 0.14 -3.59
C THR A 205 -8.20 -0.66 -4.55
N LEU A 206 -8.79 -1.62 -5.25
CA LEU A 206 -8.09 -2.46 -6.22
C LEU A 206 -7.48 -1.67 -7.37
N ALA A 207 -8.27 -0.76 -7.99
CA ALA A 207 -7.76 0.07 -9.07
C ALA A 207 -6.51 0.85 -8.63
N SER A 208 -6.51 1.39 -7.40
CA SER A 208 -5.34 2.05 -6.82
C SER A 208 -4.12 1.13 -6.68
N MET A 209 -4.32 -0.08 -6.16
CA MET A 209 -3.23 -1.06 -5.97
C MET A 209 -2.66 -1.57 -7.30
N LEU A 210 -3.50 -1.75 -8.31
CA LEU A 210 -3.09 -2.27 -9.61
C LEU A 210 -2.30 -1.24 -10.44
N ILE A 211 -2.32 0.04 -10.13
CA ILE A 211 -1.52 1.07 -10.83
C ILE A 211 -0.03 0.67 -10.85
N LEU A 212 0.50 0.23 -9.70
CA LEU A 212 1.86 -0.30 -9.59
C LEU A 212 1.92 -1.82 -9.80
N GLY A 213 0.82 -2.53 -9.55
CA GLY A 213 0.73 -3.98 -9.61
C GLY A 213 0.92 -4.55 -11.00
N VAL A 214 0.35 -3.92 -12.02
CA VAL A 214 0.48 -4.34 -13.43
C VAL A 214 1.95 -4.32 -13.86
N ALA A 215 2.69 -3.28 -13.51
CA ALA A 215 4.11 -3.18 -13.83
C ALA A 215 4.93 -4.26 -13.11
N ARG A 216 4.64 -4.54 -11.83
CA ARG A 216 5.31 -5.62 -11.08
C ARG A 216 5.04 -7.00 -11.71
N PHE A 217 3.81 -7.26 -12.13
CA PHE A 217 3.46 -8.48 -12.84
C PHE A 217 4.21 -8.60 -14.17
N ALA A 218 4.30 -7.51 -14.95
CA ALA A 218 5.05 -7.48 -16.19
C ALA A 218 6.56 -7.72 -15.98
N ILE A 219 7.13 -7.17 -14.90
CA ILE A 219 8.54 -7.37 -14.54
C ILE A 219 8.82 -8.84 -14.22
N ASP A 220 8.00 -9.49 -13.41
CA ASP A 220 8.16 -10.91 -13.11
C ASP A 220 8.06 -11.79 -14.37
N SER A 221 7.06 -11.51 -15.23
CA SER A 221 6.83 -12.32 -16.44
C SER A 221 7.90 -12.13 -17.51
N ARG A 222 8.51 -10.94 -17.64
CA ARG A 222 9.45 -10.62 -18.71
C ARG A 222 10.92 -10.78 -18.34
N TRP A 223 11.29 -10.41 -17.10
CA TRP A 223 12.68 -10.40 -16.62
C TRP A 223 12.97 -11.42 -15.52
N GLY A 224 11.95 -12.13 -15.06
CA GLY A 224 12.07 -13.21 -14.09
C GLY A 224 12.21 -12.75 -12.63
N ILE A 225 12.40 -13.75 -11.75
CA ILE A 225 12.26 -13.59 -10.30
C ILE A 225 13.37 -12.74 -9.66
N GLU A 226 14.60 -12.81 -10.14
CA GLU A 226 15.71 -12.01 -9.61
C GLU A 226 15.49 -10.52 -9.83
N THR A 227 15.12 -10.12 -11.06
CA THR A 227 14.82 -8.73 -11.39
C THR A 227 13.60 -8.25 -10.62
N PHE A 228 12.55 -9.09 -10.51
CA PHE A 228 11.39 -8.82 -9.69
C PHE A 228 11.79 -8.60 -8.22
N GLY A 229 12.69 -9.42 -7.68
CA GLY A 229 13.22 -9.30 -6.32
C GLY A 229 13.96 -7.98 -6.10
N LYS A 230 14.85 -7.58 -7.02
CA LYS A 230 15.60 -6.32 -6.97
C LYS A 230 14.68 -5.09 -7.03
N VAL A 231 13.69 -5.08 -7.93
CA VAL A 231 12.72 -3.98 -8.04
C VAL A 231 11.79 -3.97 -6.82
N SER A 232 11.36 -5.13 -6.33
CA SER A 232 10.52 -5.23 -5.13
C SER A 232 11.25 -4.77 -3.88
N PHE A 233 12.56 -4.98 -3.78
CA PHE A 233 13.39 -4.42 -2.73
C PHE A 233 13.39 -2.89 -2.77
N ALA A 234 13.63 -2.29 -3.94
CA ALA A 234 13.55 -0.85 -4.13
C ALA A 234 12.16 -0.29 -3.74
N LEU A 235 11.07 -0.94 -4.18
CA LEU A 235 9.71 -0.57 -3.80
C LEU A 235 9.44 -0.72 -2.29
N SER A 236 10.07 -1.70 -1.62
CA SER A 236 9.93 -1.85 -0.17
C SER A 236 10.53 -0.67 0.60
N LEU A 237 11.65 -0.11 0.12
CA LEU A 237 12.25 1.11 0.66
C LEU A 237 11.35 2.35 0.43
N VAL A 238 10.76 2.48 -0.77
CA VAL A 238 9.76 3.51 -1.08
C VAL A 238 8.56 3.40 -0.13
N THR A 239 7.99 2.20 -0.01
CA THR A 239 6.82 1.95 0.85
C THR A 239 7.14 2.22 2.32
N PHE A 240 8.36 1.93 2.75
CA PHE A 240 8.81 2.24 4.10
C PHE A 240 8.75 3.75 4.39
N ILE A 241 9.26 4.59 3.48
CA ILE A 241 9.16 6.05 3.60
C ILE A 241 7.70 6.50 3.60
N MET A 242 6.87 5.93 2.71
CA MET A 242 5.44 6.23 2.61
C MET A 242 4.67 5.94 3.91
N GLN A 243 5.05 4.91 4.68
CA GLN A 243 4.39 4.59 5.95
C GLN A 243 4.40 5.74 6.95
N PHE A 244 5.44 6.57 6.98
CA PHE A 244 5.48 7.77 7.82
C PHE A 244 4.46 8.81 7.38
N LEU A 245 4.35 9.04 6.08
CA LEU A 245 3.42 10.00 5.52
C LEU A 245 1.95 9.58 5.77
N MET A 246 1.65 8.28 5.66
CA MET A 246 0.30 7.76 5.90
C MET A 246 -0.18 7.96 7.36
N GLN A 247 0.72 7.93 8.36
CA GLN A 247 0.33 8.20 9.75
C GLN A 247 -0.21 9.62 9.94
N VAL A 248 0.37 10.60 9.22
CA VAL A 248 -0.11 11.99 9.26
C VAL A 248 -1.50 12.11 8.65
N SER A 249 -1.77 11.41 7.55
CA SER A 249 -3.08 11.38 6.88
C SER A 249 -4.21 10.92 7.79
N MET A 250 -3.97 9.92 8.65
CA MET A 250 -4.97 9.37 9.56
C MET A 250 -5.48 10.40 10.57
N VAL A 251 -4.61 11.29 11.04
CA VAL A 251 -4.97 12.34 12.00
C VAL A 251 -5.71 13.50 11.31
N LEU A 252 -5.37 13.76 10.05
CA LEU A 252 -5.89 14.89 9.29
C LEU A 252 -7.38 14.71 8.90
N PHE A 253 -7.79 13.50 8.56
CA PHE A 253 -9.15 13.23 8.07
C PHE A 253 -10.28 13.61 9.06
N PRO A 254 -10.24 13.24 10.37
CA PRO A 254 -11.29 13.62 11.30
C PRO A 254 -11.38 15.14 11.51
N ALA A 255 -10.26 15.83 11.57
CA ALA A 255 -10.20 17.28 11.74
C ALA A 255 -10.84 18.01 10.53
N LEU A 256 -10.51 17.60 9.31
CA LEU A 256 -11.08 18.19 8.09
C LEU A 256 -12.56 17.89 7.92
N ARG A 257 -13.05 16.77 8.45
CA ARG A 257 -14.48 16.43 8.36
C ARG A 257 -15.35 17.35 9.24
N GLN A 258 -14.82 17.83 10.35
CA GLN A 258 -15.52 18.76 11.26
C GLN A 258 -15.42 20.23 10.79
N ALA A 259 -14.43 20.56 9.96
CA ALA A 259 -14.19 21.91 9.46
C ALA A 259 -15.30 22.39 8.52
N ASN A 260 -15.54 23.70 8.49
CA ASN A 260 -16.46 24.34 7.53
C ASN A 260 -15.84 24.46 6.13
N SER A 261 -16.61 24.88 5.11
CA SER A 261 -16.15 24.95 3.73
C SER A 261 -14.95 25.91 3.53
N SER A 262 -14.95 27.06 4.19
CA SER A 262 -13.87 28.04 4.10
C SER A 262 -12.57 27.50 4.75
N GLU A 263 -12.69 26.83 5.88
CA GLU A 263 -11.57 26.20 6.58
C GLU A 263 -10.99 25.06 5.76
N ARG A 264 -11.83 24.22 5.12
CA ARG A 264 -11.38 23.15 4.22
C ARG A 264 -10.58 23.70 3.03
N LYS A 265 -11.03 24.80 2.41
CA LYS A 265 -10.31 25.47 1.33
C LYS A 265 -8.94 25.96 1.80
N LYS A 266 -8.87 26.65 2.93
CA LYS A 266 -7.60 27.14 3.54
C LYS A 266 -6.69 25.97 3.89
N ALA A 267 -7.22 24.89 4.47
CA ALA A 267 -6.45 23.70 4.80
C ALA A 267 -5.89 23.02 3.55
N TYR A 268 -6.69 22.89 2.48
CA TYR A 268 -6.25 22.33 1.20
C TYR A 268 -5.05 23.11 0.63
N ILE A 269 -5.16 24.43 0.54
CA ILE A 269 -4.09 25.30 0.03
C ILE A 269 -2.83 25.17 0.89
N SER A 270 -3.00 25.17 2.21
CA SER A 270 -1.88 25.08 3.15
C SER A 270 -1.17 23.73 3.05
N ILE A 271 -1.93 22.62 3.11
CA ILE A 271 -1.38 21.25 3.08
C ILE A 271 -0.71 20.96 1.74
N SER A 272 -1.36 21.29 0.62
CA SER A 272 -0.77 21.11 -0.71
C SER A 272 0.51 21.93 -0.85
N GLY A 273 0.51 23.20 -0.43
CA GLY A 273 1.70 24.05 -0.45
C GLY A 273 2.84 23.56 0.44
N ILE A 274 2.53 23.04 1.63
CA ILE A 274 3.50 22.42 2.54
C ILE A 274 4.15 21.20 1.89
N LEU A 275 3.34 20.30 1.33
CA LEU A 275 3.81 19.08 0.69
C LEU A 275 4.71 19.39 -0.50
N ASP A 276 4.33 20.34 -1.37
CA ASP A 276 5.16 20.78 -2.49
C ASP A 276 6.48 21.37 -2.02
N THR A 277 6.47 22.14 -0.92
CA THR A 277 7.68 22.77 -0.39
C THR A 277 8.65 21.78 0.26
N ILE A 278 8.14 20.74 0.92
CA ILE A 278 8.96 19.74 1.63
C ILE A 278 9.42 18.61 0.71
N SER A 279 8.67 18.29 -0.32
CA SER A 279 8.90 17.14 -1.21
C SER A 279 10.33 17.03 -1.75
N PRO A 280 11.02 18.10 -2.23
CA PRO A 280 12.39 17.97 -2.73
C PRO A 280 13.40 17.49 -1.69
N PHE A 281 13.15 17.74 -0.40
CA PHE A 281 14.04 17.28 0.67
C PHE A 281 13.97 15.75 0.90
N VAL A 282 12.90 15.08 0.48
CA VAL A 282 12.77 13.61 0.57
C VAL A 282 13.88 12.91 -0.21
N TYR A 283 14.31 13.47 -1.33
CA TYR A 283 15.35 12.87 -2.17
C TYR A 283 16.73 12.81 -1.50
N VAL A 284 16.99 13.65 -0.51
CA VAL A 284 18.24 13.59 0.27
C VAL A 284 18.38 12.25 1.00
N MET A 285 17.25 11.61 1.35
CA MET A 285 17.26 10.29 2.02
C MET A 285 17.86 9.18 1.14
N TYR A 286 17.92 9.38 -0.17
CA TYR A 286 18.53 8.42 -1.10
C TYR A 286 20.01 8.16 -0.74
N PHE A 287 20.78 9.19 -0.47
CA PHE A 287 22.22 9.09 -0.31
C PHE A 287 22.66 8.29 0.93
N PRO A 288 22.13 8.54 2.14
CA PRO A 288 22.44 7.69 3.29
C PRO A 288 21.91 6.26 3.12
N VAL A 289 20.73 6.07 2.50
CA VAL A 289 20.22 4.73 2.21
C VAL A 289 21.15 4.01 1.23
N MET A 290 21.60 4.68 0.16
CA MET A 290 22.56 4.13 -0.80
C MET A 290 23.85 3.69 -0.11
N PHE A 291 24.41 4.52 0.80
CA PHE A 291 25.61 4.20 1.54
C PHE A 291 25.42 2.96 2.42
N VAL A 292 24.33 2.90 3.19
CA VAL A 292 24.01 1.77 4.06
C VAL A 292 23.82 0.49 3.23
N ILE A 293 23.01 0.53 2.17
CA ILE A 293 22.72 -0.65 1.36
C ILE A 293 23.95 -1.13 0.60
N SER A 294 24.75 -0.24 0.03
CA SER A 294 25.98 -0.62 -0.68
C SER A 294 27.00 -1.31 0.23
N SER A 295 27.06 -0.91 1.50
CA SER A 295 27.96 -1.51 2.50
C SER A 295 27.39 -2.79 3.14
N TRP A 296 26.08 -2.80 3.41
CA TRP A 296 25.41 -3.88 4.14
C TRP A 296 24.89 -5.00 3.25
N LEU A 297 24.37 -4.64 2.03
CA LEU A 297 23.70 -5.50 1.06
C LEU A 297 24.28 -5.33 -0.35
N PRO A 298 25.56 -5.62 -0.60
CA PRO A 298 26.22 -5.37 -1.89
C PRO A 298 25.52 -6.06 -3.07
N GLN A 299 24.83 -7.17 -2.83
CA GLN A 299 24.03 -7.89 -3.81
C GLN A 299 22.82 -7.11 -4.35
N TYR A 300 22.39 -6.06 -3.64
CA TYR A 300 21.29 -5.16 -4.04
C TYR A 300 21.79 -3.78 -4.53
N LYS A 301 23.08 -3.64 -4.83
CA LYS A 301 23.64 -2.38 -5.34
C LYS A 301 22.89 -1.89 -6.59
N GLU A 302 22.54 -2.79 -7.49
CA GLU A 302 21.74 -2.48 -8.68
C GLU A 302 20.33 -1.98 -8.33
N SER A 303 19.72 -2.49 -7.26
CA SER A 303 18.41 -2.03 -6.77
C SER A 303 18.42 -0.57 -6.35
N MET A 304 19.58 0.02 -6.07
CA MET A 304 19.68 1.44 -5.72
C MET A 304 19.42 2.36 -6.91
N LEU A 305 19.76 1.92 -8.13
CA LEU A 305 19.37 2.66 -9.35
C LEU A 305 17.85 2.62 -9.54
N TYR A 306 17.23 1.46 -9.29
CA TYR A 306 15.77 1.33 -9.33
C TYR A 306 15.12 2.17 -8.22
N PHE A 307 15.71 2.20 -7.03
CA PHE A 307 15.24 3.04 -5.93
C PHE A 307 15.29 4.53 -6.26
N ALA A 308 16.38 5.00 -6.90
CA ALA A 308 16.47 6.39 -7.36
C ALA A 308 15.35 6.75 -8.34
N LEU A 309 15.04 5.87 -9.30
CA LEU A 309 13.94 6.08 -10.25
C LEU A 309 12.56 6.03 -9.58
N LEU A 310 12.38 5.18 -8.57
CA LEU A 310 11.07 4.97 -7.93
C LEU A 310 10.82 5.92 -6.74
N LEU A 311 11.85 6.59 -6.23
CA LEU A 311 11.73 7.49 -5.07
C LEU A 311 10.72 8.64 -5.28
N PRO A 312 10.53 9.20 -6.51
CA PRO A 312 9.47 10.19 -6.77
C PRO A 312 8.05 9.69 -6.47
N ILE A 313 7.82 8.37 -6.42
CA ILE A 313 6.54 7.81 -5.96
C ILE A 313 6.24 8.28 -4.54
N CYS A 314 7.23 8.38 -3.64
CA CYS A 314 7.03 8.90 -2.28
C CYS A 314 6.45 10.32 -2.29
N VAL A 315 6.87 11.15 -3.24
CA VAL A 315 6.43 12.53 -3.36
C VAL A 315 5.01 12.60 -3.92
N PHE A 316 4.79 11.98 -5.08
CA PHE A 316 3.51 12.10 -5.79
C PHE A 316 2.41 11.27 -5.14
N ASP A 317 2.69 10.03 -4.73
CA ASP A 317 1.70 9.19 -4.07
C ASP A 317 1.48 9.61 -2.61
N GLY A 318 2.54 10.09 -1.94
CA GLY A 318 2.43 10.72 -0.62
C GLY A 318 1.50 11.93 -0.64
N LYS A 319 1.65 12.81 -1.62
CA LYS A 319 0.74 13.95 -1.80
C LYS A 319 -0.67 13.50 -2.19
N MET A 320 -0.78 12.47 -3.04
CA MET A 320 -2.06 11.86 -3.40
C MET A 320 -2.81 11.36 -2.15
N ASP A 321 -2.16 10.64 -1.25
CA ASP A 321 -2.79 10.05 -0.07
C ASP A 321 -3.09 11.09 1.02
N MET A 322 -2.11 11.97 1.34
CA MET A 322 -2.27 12.95 2.40
C MET A 322 -3.24 14.07 2.03
N CYS A 323 -3.21 14.52 0.79
CA CYS A 323 -4.01 15.65 0.32
C CYS A 323 -5.21 15.14 -0.49
N CYS A 324 -5.01 14.64 -1.70
CA CYS A 324 -6.10 14.40 -2.65
C CYS A 324 -7.11 13.36 -2.17
N THR A 325 -6.66 12.18 -1.77
CA THR A 325 -7.54 11.10 -1.31
C THR A 325 -8.32 11.49 -0.06
N THR A 326 -7.66 12.20 0.87
CA THR A 326 -8.29 12.69 2.09
C THR A 326 -9.39 13.71 1.79
N PHE A 327 -9.12 14.69 0.92
CA PHE A 327 -10.12 15.70 0.56
C PHE A 327 -11.28 15.11 -0.26
N PHE A 328 -11.03 14.19 -1.21
CA PHE A 328 -12.13 13.51 -1.92
C PHE A 328 -13.06 12.76 -0.97
N LYS A 329 -12.51 12.09 0.06
CA LYS A 329 -13.32 11.40 1.08
C LYS A 329 -14.09 12.39 1.97
N VAL A 330 -13.47 13.50 2.39
CA VAL A 330 -14.12 14.56 3.20
C VAL A 330 -15.27 15.21 2.42
N LEU A 331 -15.09 15.43 1.12
CA LEU A 331 -16.09 16.01 0.22
C LEU A 331 -17.13 15.00 -0.29
N ARG A 332 -17.02 13.70 0.09
CA ARG A 332 -17.86 12.59 -0.39
C ARG A 332 -17.85 12.44 -1.93
N GLN A 333 -16.68 12.61 -2.51
CA GLN A 333 -16.47 12.53 -3.95
C GLN A 333 -15.73 11.23 -4.34
N GLU A 334 -16.05 10.12 -3.69
CA GLU A 334 -15.43 8.82 -3.94
C GLU A 334 -15.57 8.34 -5.39
N LYS A 335 -16.65 8.76 -6.08
CA LYS A 335 -16.83 8.46 -7.49
C LYS A 335 -15.77 9.11 -8.38
N LYS A 336 -15.37 10.37 -8.08
CA LYS A 336 -14.29 11.06 -8.80
C LYS A 336 -12.96 10.34 -8.56
N LEU A 337 -12.67 9.98 -7.30
CA LEU A 337 -11.48 9.24 -6.94
C LEU A 337 -11.40 7.88 -7.66
N LEU A 338 -12.51 7.13 -7.72
CA LEU A 338 -12.59 5.88 -8.47
C LEU A 338 -12.29 6.10 -9.96
N CYS A 339 -12.91 7.12 -10.58
CA CYS A 339 -12.69 7.43 -12.00
C CYS A 339 -11.22 7.75 -12.28
N ILE A 340 -10.57 8.55 -11.45
CA ILE A 340 -9.14 8.86 -11.55
C ILE A 340 -8.29 7.59 -11.43
N ASN A 341 -8.56 6.75 -10.44
CA ASN A 341 -7.81 5.50 -10.22
C ASN A 341 -7.95 4.55 -11.42
N VAL A 342 -9.15 4.38 -11.96
CA VAL A 342 -9.39 3.52 -13.14
C VAL A 342 -8.71 4.09 -14.38
N MET A 343 -8.84 5.39 -14.63
CA MET A 343 -8.17 6.06 -15.74
C MET A 343 -6.64 5.91 -15.64
N THR A 344 -6.08 6.12 -14.46
CA THR A 344 -4.63 5.96 -14.21
C THR A 344 -4.20 4.50 -14.38
N LEU A 345 -5.02 3.54 -13.93
CA LEU A 345 -4.75 2.11 -14.14
C LEU A 345 -4.66 1.77 -15.62
N ILE A 346 -5.57 2.28 -16.45
CA ILE A 346 -5.53 2.09 -17.92
C ILE A 346 -4.23 2.68 -18.48
N ILE A 347 -3.89 3.91 -18.10
CA ILE A 347 -2.65 4.57 -18.53
C ILE A 347 -1.42 3.76 -18.10
N SER A 348 -1.36 3.34 -16.83
CA SER A 348 -0.27 2.50 -16.30
C SER A 348 -0.14 1.19 -17.06
N SER A 349 -1.26 0.53 -17.37
CA SER A 349 -1.27 -0.73 -18.14
C SER A 349 -0.74 -0.55 -19.56
N VAL A 350 -1.14 0.52 -20.23
CA VAL A 350 -0.66 0.85 -21.59
C VAL A 350 0.83 1.18 -21.57
N LEU A 351 1.27 2.06 -20.65
CA LEU A 351 2.69 2.41 -20.50
C LEU A 351 3.53 1.17 -20.20
N THR A 352 3.08 0.32 -19.29
CA THR A 352 3.77 -0.92 -18.93
C THR A 352 3.86 -1.87 -20.11
N PHE A 353 2.76 -2.07 -20.85
CA PHE A 353 2.74 -2.95 -22.02
C PHE A 353 3.73 -2.46 -23.09
N ILE A 354 3.68 -1.18 -23.45
CA ILE A 354 4.60 -0.58 -24.44
C ILE A 354 6.05 -0.72 -23.96
N SER A 355 6.33 -0.37 -22.71
CA SER A 355 7.69 -0.42 -22.16
C SER A 355 8.25 -1.84 -22.09
N ALA A 356 7.43 -2.83 -21.70
CA ALA A 356 7.88 -4.21 -21.51
C ALA A 356 7.97 -5.00 -22.81
N TRP A 357 7.01 -4.86 -23.74
CA TRP A 357 6.93 -5.71 -24.93
C TRP A 357 7.33 -5.02 -26.22
N VAL A 358 7.20 -3.68 -26.33
CA VAL A 358 7.66 -2.93 -27.51
C VAL A 358 9.10 -2.47 -27.32
N PHE A 359 9.40 -1.77 -26.22
CA PHE A 359 10.77 -1.29 -25.97
C PHE A 359 11.68 -2.34 -25.32
N GLY A 360 11.13 -3.35 -24.64
CA GLY A 360 11.89 -4.37 -23.92
C GLY A 360 12.80 -3.82 -22.82
N SER A 361 12.51 -2.65 -22.27
CA SER A 361 13.37 -1.95 -21.33
C SER A 361 12.75 -1.87 -19.93
N LEU A 362 13.45 -2.45 -18.94
CA LEU A 362 13.05 -2.37 -17.54
C LEU A 362 12.98 -0.92 -17.03
N TYR A 363 13.95 -0.10 -17.44
CA TYR A 363 13.98 1.31 -17.04
C TYR A 363 12.76 2.09 -17.55
N CYS A 364 12.32 1.81 -18.78
CA CYS A 364 11.10 2.39 -19.33
C CYS A 364 9.87 1.96 -18.52
N VAL A 365 9.81 0.71 -18.02
CA VAL A 365 8.73 0.25 -17.14
C VAL A 365 8.74 1.04 -15.82
N LEU A 366 9.91 1.22 -15.18
CA LEU A 366 10.03 1.97 -13.93
C LEU A 366 9.65 3.44 -14.11
N ILE A 367 10.10 4.08 -15.20
CA ILE A 367 9.69 5.44 -15.55
C ILE A 367 8.18 5.51 -15.80
N GLY A 368 7.61 4.50 -16.47
CA GLY A 368 6.17 4.38 -16.68
C GLY A 368 5.38 4.31 -15.38
N MET A 369 5.88 3.56 -14.36
CA MET A 369 5.29 3.50 -13.03
C MET A 369 5.22 4.89 -12.38
N VAL A 370 6.35 5.60 -12.37
CA VAL A 370 6.45 6.96 -11.80
C VAL A 370 5.55 7.94 -12.55
N SER A 371 5.55 7.86 -13.88
CA SER A 371 4.70 8.71 -14.74
C SER A 371 3.21 8.49 -14.48
N ALA A 372 2.79 7.24 -14.30
CA ALA A 372 1.40 6.92 -13.98
C ALA A 372 0.97 7.51 -12.63
N VAL A 373 1.82 7.37 -11.60
CA VAL A 373 1.57 7.94 -10.26
C VAL A 373 1.57 9.47 -10.31
N PHE A 374 2.49 10.08 -11.04
CA PHE A 374 2.52 11.52 -11.28
C PHE A 374 1.23 12.03 -11.94
N LEU A 375 0.79 11.37 -13.02
CA LEU A 375 -0.46 11.73 -13.71
C LEU A 375 -1.67 11.59 -12.80
N ARG A 376 -1.71 10.52 -11.96
CA ARG A 376 -2.74 10.35 -10.94
C ARG A 376 -2.83 11.55 -10.01
N ASN A 377 -1.68 11.98 -9.48
CA ASN A 377 -1.61 13.15 -8.61
C ASN A 377 -2.05 14.42 -9.35
N LEU A 378 -1.55 14.66 -10.56
CA LEU A 378 -1.87 15.82 -11.38
C LEU A 378 -3.38 15.94 -11.68
N PHE A 379 -4.02 14.83 -12.10
CA PHE A 379 -5.46 14.81 -12.36
C PHE A 379 -6.28 15.05 -11.09
N SER A 380 -5.83 14.48 -9.98
CA SER A 380 -6.50 14.66 -8.68
C SER A 380 -6.44 16.11 -8.20
N GLU A 381 -5.26 16.74 -8.29
CA GLU A 381 -5.10 18.16 -7.96
C GLU A 381 -5.89 19.06 -8.90
N TYR A 382 -5.88 18.77 -10.20
CA TYR A 382 -6.67 19.54 -11.16
C TYR A 382 -8.17 19.55 -10.79
N MET A 383 -8.73 18.39 -10.44
CA MET A 383 -10.14 18.31 -10.04
C MET A 383 -10.41 19.03 -8.72
N LEU A 384 -9.55 18.88 -7.71
CA LEU A 384 -9.71 19.57 -6.43
C LEU A 384 -9.50 21.08 -6.55
N ASN A 385 -8.54 21.53 -7.35
CA ASN A 385 -8.32 22.93 -7.62
C ASN A 385 -9.52 23.58 -8.28
N LYS A 386 -10.20 22.86 -9.19
CA LYS A 386 -11.46 23.30 -9.80
C LYS A 386 -12.59 23.39 -8.76
N ASP A 387 -12.73 22.39 -7.89
CA ASP A 387 -13.78 22.36 -6.85
C ASP A 387 -13.57 23.46 -5.78
N PHE A 388 -12.33 23.80 -5.46
CA PHE A 388 -11.99 24.86 -4.50
C PHE A 388 -11.74 26.22 -5.15
N GLU A 389 -11.80 26.33 -6.48
CA GLU A 389 -11.48 27.55 -7.22
C GLU A 389 -10.09 28.09 -6.87
N VAL A 390 -9.07 27.23 -6.93
CA VAL A 390 -7.68 27.52 -6.64
C VAL A 390 -6.86 27.36 -7.93
N LYS A 391 -5.89 28.27 -8.15
CA LYS A 391 -4.95 28.12 -9.27
C LYS A 391 -3.83 27.14 -8.91
N PHE A 392 -3.29 26.47 -9.92
CA PHE A 392 -2.09 25.65 -9.76
C PHE A 392 -0.94 26.48 -9.19
N SER A 393 -0.28 25.91 -8.19
CA SER A 393 0.92 26.55 -7.60
C SER A 393 2.14 26.35 -8.50
N LEU A 394 2.91 27.39 -8.69
CA LEU A 394 4.21 27.33 -9.36
C LEU A 394 5.15 26.34 -8.64
N THR A 395 5.02 26.24 -7.32
CA THR A 395 5.82 25.33 -6.48
C THR A 395 5.65 23.87 -6.90
N HIS A 396 4.46 23.48 -7.38
CA HIS A 396 4.23 22.12 -7.89
C HIS A 396 5.14 21.80 -9.10
N PHE A 397 5.25 22.73 -10.05
CA PHE A 397 6.13 22.54 -11.22
C PHE A 397 7.61 22.49 -10.83
N VAL A 398 8.00 23.30 -9.86
CA VAL A 398 9.37 23.26 -9.33
C VAL A 398 9.65 21.94 -8.63
N CYS A 399 8.68 21.36 -7.91
CA CYS A 399 8.79 20.04 -7.30
C CYS A 399 9.04 18.95 -8.36
N VAL A 400 8.33 19.00 -9.48
CA VAL A 400 8.53 18.07 -10.61
C VAL A 400 9.93 18.24 -11.23
N LEU A 401 10.38 19.49 -11.41
CA LEU A 401 11.72 19.78 -11.90
C LEU A 401 12.80 19.21 -10.96
N MET A 402 12.65 19.41 -9.65
CA MET A 402 13.58 18.89 -8.65
C MET A 402 13.61 17.34 -8.64
N SER A 403 12.48 16.67 -8.90
CA SER A 403 12.42 15.22 -9.08
C SER A 403 13.23 14.77 -10.30
N GLY A 404 13.08 15.48 -11.42
CA GLY A 404 13.85 15.22 -12.64
C GLY A 404 15.35 15.45 -12.45
N LEU A 405 15.75 16.55 -11.81
CA LEU A 405 17.15 16.85 -11.49
C LEU A 405 17.76 15.80 -10.57
N PHE A 406 17.02 15.35 -9.57
CA PHE A 406 17.48 14.28 -8.68
C PHE A 406 17.77 12.98 -9.45
N ILE A 407 16.83 12.53 -10.29
CA ILE A 407 17.02 11.32 -11.12
C ILE A 407 18.23 11.49 -12.03
N LEU A 408 18.34 12.64 -12.69
CA LEU A 408 19.45 12.95 -13.61
C LEU A 408 20.80 12.86 -12.89
N PHE A 409 20.92 13.49 -11.72
CA PHE A 409 22.16 13.48 -10.96
C PHE A 409 22.50 12.10 -10.41
N ALA A 410 21.49 11.38 -9.86
CA ALA A 410 21.69 10.04 -9.32
C ALA A 410 22.09 9.03 -10.41
N TYR A 411 21.74 9.29 -11.68
CA TYR A 411 22.01 8.37 -12.80
C TYR A 411 23.32 8.69 -13.53
N LEU A 412 23.67 9.97 -13.69
CA LEU A 412 24.83 10.40 -14.48
C LEU A 412 26.12 10.51 -13.68
N PHE A 413 26.03 10.74 -12.37
CA PHE A 413 27.20 11.04 -11.54
C PHE A 413 27.42 10.01 -10.44
N GLU A 414 28.66 9.89 -10.00
CA GLU A 414 29.00 9.11 -8.80
C GLU A 414 28.27 9.67 -7.57
N THR A 415 27.98 8.82 -6.59
CA THR A 415 27.14 9.13 -5.44
C THR A 415 27.53 10.42 -4.71
N ILE A 416 28.85 10.68 -4.53
CA ILE A 416 29.33 11.88 -3.82
C ILE A 416 29.09 13.15 -4.66
N ILE A 417 29.36 13.07 -5.96
CA ILE A 417 29.14 14.18 -6.88
C ILE A 417 27.64 14.46 -7.02
N ALA A 418 26.84 13.42 -7.20
CA ALA A 418 25.39 13.51 -7.27
C ALA A 418 24.80 14.17 -6.01
N PHE A 419 25.28 13.76 -4.81
CA PHE A 419 24.90 14.39 -3.54
C PHE A 419 25.22 15.87 -3.52
N SER A 420 26.46 16.23 -3.86
CA SER A 420 26.92 17.63 -3.84
C SER A 420 26.13 18.52 -4.81
N LEU A 421 25.87 18.02 -6.02
CA LEU A 421 25.07 18.73 -7.03
C LEU A 421 23.61 18.88 -6.58
N TYR A 422 23.04 17.82 -5.99
CA TYR A 422 21.66 17.88 -5.53
C TYR A 422 21.50 18.80 -4.31
N ILE A 423 22.44 18.79 -3.36
CA ILE A 423 22.46 19.76 -2.24
C ILE A 423 22.58 21.19 -2.76
N GLY A 424 23.44 21.44 -3.75
CA GLY A 424 23.53 22.76 -4.41
C GLY A 424 22.17 23.20 -5.00
N ALA A 425 21.49 22.30 -5.72
CA ALA A 425 20.15 22.55 -6.26
C ALA A 425 19.11 22.82 -5.15
N LEU A 426 19.19 22.08 -4.02
CA LEU A 426 18.31 22.29 -2.86
C LEU A 426 18.57 23.63 -2.16
N VAL A 427 19.82 24.07 -2.05
CA VAL A 427 20.15 25.40 -1.49
C VAL A 427 19.54 26.51 -2.36
N VAL A 428 19.68 26.41 -3.67
CA VAL A 428 19.04 27.35 -4.61
C VAL A 428 17.51 27.31 -4.47
N TYR A 429 16.92 26.10 -4.42
CA TYR A 429 15.48 25.91 -4.19
C TYR A 429 15.03 26.55 -2.87
N ALA A 430 15.73 26.27 -1.75
CA ALA A 430 15.42 26.82 -0.44
C ALA A 430 15.53 28.37 -0.40
N TYR A 431 16.47 28.94 -1.11
CA TYR A 431 16.58 30.38 -1.24
C TYR A 431 15.34 30.98 -1.93
N PHE A 432 14.89 30.41 -3.04
CA PHE A 432 13.67 30.88 -3.73
C PHE A 432 12.40 30.63 -2.93
N GLN A 433 12.33 29.54 -2.15
CA GLN A 433 11.17 29.18 -1.33
C GLN A 433 11.28 29.63 0.14
N ARG A 434 12.23 30.55 0.47
CA ARG A 434 12.49 30.98 1.84
C ARG A 434 11.26 31.49 2.59
N THR A 435 10.37 32.21 1.92
CA THR A 435 9.12 32.72 2.52
C THR A 435 8.15 31.61 2.91
N SER A 436 8.00 30.58 2.08
CA SER A 436 7.17 29.39 2.36
C SER A 436 7.79 28.57 3.49
N LEU A 437 9.11 28.35 3.47
CA LEU A 437 9.85 27.63 4.51
C LEU A 437 9.80 28.34 5.87
N CYS A 438 9.92 29.66 5.92
CA CYS A 438 9.77 30.44 7.15
C CYS A 438 8.36 30.34 7.73
N LYS A 439 7.31 30.38 6.90
CA LYS A 439 5.93 30.17 7.35
C LYS A 439 5.73 28.79 7.95
N LEU A 440 6.36 27.76 7.38
CA LEU A 440 6.33 26.39 7.91
C LEU A 440 7.01 26.31 9.27
N SER A 441 8.21 26.90 9.42
CA SER A 441 8.95 26.87 10.68
C SER A 441 8.20 27.58 11.81
N THR A 442 7.52 28.69 11.53
CA THR A 442 6.67 29.40 12.50
C THR A 442 5.42 28.62 12.84
N GLY A 443 4.77 27.94 11.89
CA GLY A 443 3.63 27.08 12.13
C GLY A 443 3.98 25.88 13.01
N VAL A 444 5.08 25.19 12.73
CA VAL A 444 5.58 24.07 13.55
C VAL A 444 5.98 24.54 14.95
N LYS A 445 6.62 25.71 15.10
CA LYS A 445 6.92 26.28 16.43
C LYS A 445 5.67 26.58 17.24
N ARG A 446 4.60 27.10 16.65
CA ARG A 446 3.32 27.31 17.35
C ARG A 446 2.71 26.01 17.87
N ILE A 447 2.77 24.93 17.06
CA ILE A 447 2.27 23.59 17.46
C ILE A 447 3.12 23.00 18.59
N MET A 448 4.46 23.15 18.55
CA MET A 448 5.34 22.61 19.60
C MET A 448 5.30 23.40 20.91
N VAL A 449 5.10 24.72 20.85
CA VAL A 449 5.12 25.58 22.04
C VAL A 449 3.75 25.61 22.73
N GLY A 450 2.68 25.05 22.08
CA GLY A 450 1.32 25.05 22.61
C GLY A 450 0.83 26.48 22.79
N ASP A 451 -0.01 26.99 21.88
CA ASP A 451 -0.73 28.24 22.16
C ASP A 451 -1.54 28.02 23.46
N LYS A 452 -1.03 28.60 24.54
CA LYS A 452 -1.81 28.93 25.72
C LYS A 452 -2.35 30.34 25.44
N ASP A 453 -3.40 30.45 24.64
CA ASP A 453 -4.32 31.58 24.63
C ASP A 453 -5.75 31.08 24.43
#